data_47f330bb67f17501ec85c10eaebe83cc
#
_entry.id   47f330bb67f17501ec85c10eaebe83cc
#
_cell.length_a   1.000
_cell.length_b   1.000
_cell.length_c   1.000
_cell.angle_alpha   90.00
_cell.angle_beta   90.00
_cell.angle_gamma   90.00
#
_symmetry.space_group_name_H-M   'P 1'
#
loop_
_entity.id
_entity.type
_entity.pdbx_description
1 polymer ?
#
loop_
_entity_poly.entity_id
_entity_poly.type
_entity_poly.pdbx_seq_one_letter_code
_entity_poly.pdbx_strand_id
1 'polypeptide(L)'
;MTARWVVDEVAAERDLRITWQPISLLFKNEMTEADEPYPRYLKTHKMLRVMESVRAAVGDAPVGDLYWEYGRRVHHDQDKDFDVADALTAVGLDAVHAAAFEDEAWDAPIRERMAVGIELAGEDIGTPIIGFHDRNGDRRAFFGPVITRVPSPDDSLDMWDSLMTLMNIDGFWELKRTRTERPDFGERP
;
A
#
# COMPACT_ATOMS: atom_id res chain seq x y z
N MET A 1 -5.16 2.20 6.83
CA MET A 1 -6.57 1.80 7.08
C MET A 1 -7.07 0.85 6.01
N THR A 2 -7.13 1.23 4.73
CA THR A 2 -7.68 0.39 3.66
C THR A 2 -7.00 -0.98 3.51
N ALA A 3 -5.68 -1.02 3.54
CA ALA A 3 -4.95 -2.29 3.51
C ALA A 3 -5.34 -3.19 4.70
N ARG A 4 -5.42 -2.62 5.91
CA ARG A 4 -5.83 -3.35 7.12
C ARG A 4 -7.25 -3.88 6.98
N TRP A 5 -8.19 -3.05 6.54
CA TRP A 5 -9.56 -3.49 6.27
C TRP A 5 -9.61 -4.68 5.30
N VAL A 6 -8.90 -4.59 4.16
CA VAL A 6 -8.92 -5.68 3.18
C VAL A 6 -8.28 -6.95 3.72
N VAL A 7 -7.13 -6.84 4.40
CA VAL A 7 -6.37 -8.01 4.88
C VAL A 7 -7.04 -8.67 6.07
N ASP A 8 -7.45 -7.88 7.06
CA ASP A 8 -7.91 -8.41 8.34
C ASP A 8 -9.39 -8.82 8.31
N GLU A 9 -10.24 -8.07 7.57
CA GLU A 9 -11.69 -8.24 7.63
C GLU A 9 -12.29 -8.90 6.39
N VAL A 10 -11.65 -8.77 5.22
CA VAL A 10 -12.27 -9.19 3.95
C VAL A 10 -11.59 -10.40 3.35
N ALA A 11 -10.27 -10.49 3.42
CA ALA A 11 -9.49 -11.43 2.62
C ALA A 11 -9.88 -12.89 2.86
N ALA A 12 -10.02 -13.30 4.12
CA ALA A 12 -10.40 -14.67 4.46
C ALA A 12 -11.84 -15.01 4.04
N GLU A 13 -12.77 -14.05 4.25
CA GLU A 13 -14.21 -14.24 3.99
C GLU A 13 -14.55 -14.23 2.49
N ARG A 14 -13.68 -13.69 1.66
CA ARG A 14 -13.84 -13.58 0.19
C ARG A 14 -12.79 -14.35 -0.59
N ASP A 15 -11.99 -15.21 0.09
CA ASP A 15 -10.91 -16.02 -0.51
C ASP A 15 -9.97 -15.18 -1.39
N LEU A 16 -9.57 -13.99 -0.90
CA LEU A 16 -8.72 -13.09 -1.65
C LEU A 16 -7.25 -13.49 -1.53
N ARG A 17 -6.55 -13.49 -2.65
CA ARG A 17 -5.09 -13.57 -2.70
C ARG A 17 -4.53 -12.18 -2.92
N ILE A 18 -3.84 -11.66 -1.91
CA ILE A 18 -3.32 -10.30 -1.92
C ILE A 18 -1.88 -10.33 -2.42
N THR A 19 -1.61 -9.51 -3.43
CA THR A 19 -0.25 -9.22 -3.91
C THR A 19 0.05 -7.75 -3.67
N TRP A 20 1.08 -7.50 -2.87
CA TRP A 20 1.51 -6.14 -2.57
C TRP A 20 2.28 -5.54 -3.73
N GLN A 21 1.92 -4.32 -4.14
CA GLN A 21 2.61 -3.57 -5.17
C GLN A 21 3.09 -2.23 -4.61
N PRO A 22 4.32 -1.80 -4.93
CA PRO A 22 4.82 -0.51 -4.48
C PRO A 22 4.14 0.63 -5.21
N ILE A 23 3.90 1.74 -4.50
CA ILE A 23 3.66 3.05 -5.11
C ILE A 23 4.55 4.05 -4.41
N SER A 24 5.53 4.56 -5.13
CA SER A 24 6.37 5.66 -4.67
C SER A 24 5.65 6.99 -4.86
N LEU A 25 5.23 7.62 -3.77
CA LEU A 25 4.66 8.97 -3.84
C LEU A 25 5.72 10.01 -4.20
N LEU A 26 7.01 9.71 -3.99
CA LEU A 26 8.12 10.54 -4.49
C LEU A 26 8.08 10.61 -6.01
N PHE A 27 8.00 9.47 -6.68
CA PHE A 27 7.96 9.39 -8.14
C PHE A 27 6.62 9.84 -8.71
N LYS A 28 5.52 9.39 -8.10
CA LYS A 28 4.18 9.72 -8.58
C LYS A 28 3.90 11.22 -8.59
N ASN A 29 4.39 11.94 -7.59
CA ASN A 29 4.17 13.37 -7.45
C ASN A 29 5.36 14.19 -7.99
N GLU A 30 6.33 13.55 -8.67
CA GLU A 30 7.52 14.21 -9.24
C GLU A 30 8.24 15.12 -8.23
N MET A 31 8.30 14.68 -6.95
CA MET A 31 8.82 15.48 -5.85
C MET A 31 10.31 15.76 -6.01
N THR A 32 10.70 16.96 -5.71
CA THR A 32 12.09 17.45 -5.74
C THR A 32 12.53 17.96 -4.38
N GLU A 33 13.82 18.19 -4.19
CA GLU A 33 14.37 18.74 -2.94
C GLU A 33 13.80 20.13 -2.58
N ALA A 34 13.20 20.83 -3.55
CA ALA A 34 12.55 22.11 -3.31
C ALA A 34 11.18 21.99 -2.62
N ASP A 35 10.60 20.80 -2.61
CA ASP A 35 9.29 20.54 -2.01
C ASP A 35 9.43 20.25 -0.51
N GLU A 36 8.72 20.96 0.35
CA GLU A 36 8.79 20.80 1.81
C GLU A 36 8.63 19.33 2.28
N PRO A 37 7.67 18.52 1.74
CA PRO A 37 7.51 17.16 2.18
C PRO A 37 8.52 16.17 1.57
N TYR A 38 9.47 16.60 0.73
CA TYR A 38 10.43 15.76 0.04
C TYR A 38 11.17 14.76 0.97
N PRO A 39 11.75 15.17 2.11
CA PRO A 39 12.48 14.23 2.97
C PRO A 39 11.63 13.07 3.46
N ARG A 40 10.35 13.33 3.74
CA ARG A 40 9.39 12.30 4.15
C ARG A 40 9.09 11.33 3.02
N TYR A 41 8.87 11.83 1.81
CA TYR A 41 8.58 11.00 0.65
C TYR A 41 9.81 10.22 0.20
N LEU A 42 10.99 10.81 0.26
CA LEU A 42 12.26 10.13 0.00
C LEU A 42 12.47 8.96 0.97
N LYS A 43 12.23 9.15 2.27
CA LYS A 43 12.36 8.08 3.25
C LYS A 43 11.41 6.91 2.95
N THR A 44 10.14 7.18 2.69
CA THR A 44 9.17 6.13 2.35
C THR A 44 9.52 5.44 1.03
N HIS A 45 10.07 6.17 0.06
CA HIS A 45 10.56 5.60 -1.18
C HIS A 45 11.75 4.65 -0.94
N LYS A 46 12.72 5.04 -0.14
CA LYS A 46 13.85 4.17 0.25
C LYS A 46 13.41 2.90 0.97
N MET A 47 12.34 2.96 1.77
CA MET A 47 11.72 1.77 2.36
C MET A 47 11.17 0.82 1.29
N LEU A 48 10.63 1.33 0.18
CA LEU A 48 10.20 0.49 -0.95
C LEU A 48 11.39 -0.21 -1.62
N ARG A 49 12.56 0.43 -1.72
CA ARG A 49 13.78 -0.22 -2.22
C ARG A 49 14.13 -1.48 -1.41
N VAL A 50 14.04 -1.39 -0.08
CA VAL A 50 14.26 -2.55 0.80
C VAL A 50 13.22 -3.64 0.55
N MET A 51 11.94 -3.28 0.40
CA MET A 51 10.87 -4.23 0.09
C MET A 51 11.10 -4.93 -1.25
N GLU A 52 11.57 -4.23 -2.28
CA GLU A 52 11.89 -4.85 -3.58
C GLU A 52 13.14 -5.76 -3.50
N SER A 53 14.14 -5.41 -2.69
CA SER A 53 15.29 -6.28 -2.41
C SER A 53 14.85 -7.60 -1.74
N VAL A 54 13.98 -7.51 -0.75
CA VAL A 54 13.36 -8.70 -0.10
C VAL A 54 12.59 -9.52 -1.13
N ARG A 55 11.73 -8.89 -1.92
CA ARG A 55 10.94 -9.55 -2.96
C ARG A 55 11.80 -10.32 -3.95
N ALA A 56 12.87 -9.70 -4.42
CA ALA A 56 13.79 -10.31 -5.39
C ALA A 56 14.52 -11.55 -4.82
N ALA A 57 14.82 -11.54 -3.53
CA ALA A 57 15.57 -12.61 -2.88
C ALA A 57 14.68 -13.77 -2.39
N VAL A 58 13.51 -13.46 -1.81
CA VAL A 58 12.70 -14.47 -1.09
C VAL A 58 11.22 -14.51 -1.54
N GLY A 59 10.83 -13.69 -2.53
CA GLY A 59 9.49 -13.67 -3.10
C GLY A 59 8.53 -12.69 -2.42
N ASP A 60 7.26 -12.75 -2.84
CA ASP A 60 6.22 -11.78 -2.45
C ASP A 60 5.73 -11.96 -1.00
N ALA A 61 5.75 -13.17 -0.48
CA ALA A 61 5.07 -13.50 0.78
C ALA A 61 5.51 -12.60 1.98
N PRO A 62 6.81 -12.35 2.23
CA PRO A 62 7.23 -11.57 3.39
C PRO A 62 7.12 -10.05 3.21
N VAL A 63 6.78 -9.58 2.00
CA VAL A 63 6.63 -8.13 1.74
C VAL A 63 5.48 -7.54 2.56
N GLY A 64 4.40 -8.31 2.76
CA GLY A 64 3.28 -7.91 3.60
C GLY A 64 3.69 -7.74 5.07
N ASP A 65 4.45 -8.68 5.61
CA ASP A 65 4.91 -8.62 7.01
C ASP A 65 5.81 -7.40 7.25
N LEU A 66 6.71 -7.12 6.31
CA LEU A 66 7.57 -5.94 6.37
C LEU A 66 6.75 -4.63 6.25
N TYR A 67 5.73 -4.61 5.39
CA TYR A 67 4.80 -3.48 5.29
C TYR A 67 4.09 -3.21 6.63
N TRP A 68 3.62 -4.26 7.31
CA TRP A 68 2.96 -4.13 8.62
C TRP A 68 3.94 -3.65 9.69
N GLU A 69 5.16 -4.15 9.70
CA GLU A 69 6.19 -3.69 10.65
C GLU A 69 6.52 -2.22 10.46
N TYR A 70 6.69 -1.76 9.23
CA TYR A 70 6.86 -0.34 8.93
C TYR A 70 5.67 0.50 9.40
N GLY A 71 4.45 0.02 9.11
CA GLY A 71 3.22 0.67 9.55
C GLY A 71 3.11 0.79 11.06
N ARG A 72 3.48 -0.26 11.79
CA ARG A 72 3.49 -0.33 13.25
C ARG A 72 4.43 0.71 13.85
N ARG A 73 5.68 0.76 13.39
CA ARG A 73 6.67 1.74 13.85
C ARG A 73 6.23 3.17 13.58
N VAL A 74 5.81 3.46 12.35
CA VAL A 74 5.44 4.82 11.95
C VAL A 74 4.15 5.32 12.62
N HIS A 75 3.12 4.47 12.70
CA HIS A 75 1.79 4.92 13.09
C HIS A 75 1.43 4.68 14.56
N HIS A 76 1.91 3.59 15.14
CA HIS A 76 1.64 3.27 16.55
C HIS A 76 2.77 3.75 17.45
N ASP A 77 4.01 3.41 17.14
CA ASP A 77 5.16 3.75 17.97
C ASP A 77 5.60 5.22 17.77
N GLN A 78 5.09 5.88 16.71
CA GLN A 78 5.47 7.24 16.31
C GLN A 78 6.98 7.39 16.04
N ASP A 79 7.67 6.26 15.86
CA ASP A 79 9.06 6.19 15.50
C ASP A 79 9.20 6.33 13.97
N LYS A 80 9.56 7.52 13.54
CA LYS A 80 9.76 7.82 12.12
C LYS A 80 11.19 7.62 11.67
N ASP A 81 12.11 7.39 12.61
CA ASP A 81 13.55 7.35 12.34
C ASP A 81 14.19 6.00 12.70
N PHE A 82 13.36 4.95 12.77
CA PHE A 82 13.81 3.60 13.05
C PHE A 82 14.83 3.09 12.01
N ASP A 83 15.70 2.19 12.47
CA ASP A 83 16.60 1.47 11.58
C ASP A 83 15.82 0.39 10.79
N VAL A 84 15.97 0.41 9.47
CA VAL A 84 15.32 -0.59 8.61
C VAL A 84 15.87 -2.00 8.81
N ALA A 85 17.11 -2.17 9.28
CA ALA A 85 17.67 -3.46 9.64
C ALA A 85 16.96 -4.08 10.86
N ASP A 86 16.60 -3.26 11.84
CA ASP A 86 15.82 -3.70 13.00
C ASP A 86 14.39 -4.11 12.58
N ALA A 87 13.80 -3.40 11.63
CA ALA A 87 12.48 -3.75 11.12
C ALA A 87 12.50 -5.08 10.34
N LEU A 88 13.51 -5.32 9.52
CA LEU A 88 13.72 -6.60 8.84
C LEU A 88 13.86 -7.74 9.84
N THR A 89 14.73 -7.58 10.83
CA THR A 89 14.97 -8.58 11.88
C THR A 89 13.70 -8.90 12.68
N ALA A 90 12.88 -7.88 12.97
CA ALA A 90 11.63 -8.04 13.72
C ALA A 90 10.62 -8.97 13.02
N VAL A 91 10.68 -9.08 11.69
CA VAL A 91 9.84 -9.97 10.89
C VAL A 91 10.58 -11.20 10.36
N GLY A 92 11.76 -11.50 10.94
CA GLY A 92 12.53 -12.70 10.59
C GLY A 92 13.24 -12.64 9.24
N LEU A 93 13.44 -11.44 8.68
CA LEU A 93 14.17 -11.22 7.43
C LEU A 93 15.64 -10.89 7.69
N ASP A 94 16.48 -11.20 6.70
CA ASP A 94 17.91 -10.90 6.79
C ASP A 94 18.15 -9.39 6.72
N ALA A 95 18.88 -8.86 7.70
CA ALA A 95 19.27 -7.46 7.78
C ALA A 95 20.12 -6.97 6.59
N VAL A 96 20.69 -7.89 5.80
CA VAL A 96 21.46 -7.56 4.57
C VAL A 96 20.64 -6.72 3.60
N HIS A 97 19.32 -6.91 3.55
CA HIS A 97 18.42 -6.13 2.69
C HIS A 97 18.34 -4.65 3.05
N ALA A 98 18.79 -4.26 4.26
CA ALA A 98 18.87 -2.85 4.65
C ALA A 98 19.80 -2.03 3.73
N ALA A 99 20.81 -2.66 3.13
CA ALA A 99 21.71 -2.00 2.18
C ALA A 99 20.95 -1.42 0.96
N ALA A 100 19.81 -2.02 0.58
CA ALA A 100 18.99 -1.53 -0.52
C ALA A 100 18.37 -0.15 -0.24
N PHE A 101 18.30 0.29 1.01
CA PHE A 101 17.73 1.58 1.37
C PHE A 101 18.40 2.75 0.64
N GLU A 102 19.72 2.72 0.48
CA GLU A 102 20.48 3.76 -0.23
C GLU A 102 20.78 3.39 -1.70
N ASP A 103 20.41 2.20 -2.15
CA ASP A 103 20.75 1.71 -3.49
C ASP A 103 19.66 2.07 -4.51
N GLU A 104 19.98 3.02 -5.38
CA GLU A 104 19.09 3.49 -6.45
C GLU A 104 18.83 2.46 -7.56
N ALA A 105 19.58 1.37 -7.61
CA ALA A 105 19.31 0.30 -8.57
C ALA A 105 17.90 -0.30 -8.40
N TRP A 106 17.32 -0.19 -7.18
CA TRP A 106 15.97 -0.64 -6.89
C TRP A 106 14.85 0.30 -7.38
N ASP A 107 15.20 1.48 -7.87
CA ASP A 107 14.22 2.44 -8.40
C ASP A 107 13.53 1.93 -9.69
N ALA A 108 14.28 1.21 -10.54
CA ALA A 108 13.73 0.66 -11.77
C ALA A 108 12.64 -0.40 -11.50
N PRO A 109 12.84 -1.43 -10.65
CA PRO A 109 11.78 -2.34 -10.22
C PRO A 109 10.55 -1.65 -9.62
N ILE A 110 10.75 -0.60 -8.79
CA ILE A 110 9.66 0.16 -8.21
C ILE A 110 8.84 0.85 -9.32
N ARG A 111 9.49 1.52 -10.28
CA ARG A 111 8.81 2.18 -11.41
C ARG A 111 8.03 1.20 -12.27
N GLU A 112 8.62 0.07 -12.60
CA GLU A 112 7.97 -0.98 -13.39
C GLU A 112 6.70 -1.51 -12.71
N ARG A 113 6.78 -1.81 -11.42
CA ARG A 113 5.64 -2.35 -10.67
C ARG A 113 4.53 -1.32 -10.43
N MET A 114 4.90 -0.09 -10.09
CA MET A 114 3.89 0.96 -9.87
C MET A 114 3.16 1.36 -11.15
N ALA A 115 3.83 1.30 -12.31
CA ALA A 115 3.23 1.61 -13.60
C ALA A 115 1.99 0.76 -13.86
N VAL A 116 2.01 -0.52 -13.52
CA VAL A 116 0.85 -1.42 -13.70
C VAL A 116 -0.40 -0.92 -12.98
N GLY A 117 -0.25 -0.46 -11.74
CA GLY A 117 -1.40 0.08 -10.98
C GLY A 117 -1.89 1.42 -11.55
N ILE A 118 -0.97 2.28 -11.96
CA ILE A 118 -1.28 3.59 -12.53
C ILE A 118 -1.94 3.45 -13.90
N GLU A 119 -1.44 2.57 -14.78
CA GLU A 119 -2.06 2.30 -16.08
C GLU A 119 -3.50 1.80 -15.97
N LEU A 120 -3.81 1.01 -14.93
CA LEU A 120 -5.15 0.47 -14.72
C LEU A 120 -6.12 1.48 -14.09
N ALA A 121 -5.64 2.32 -13.18
CA ALA A 121 -6.50 3.18 -12.36
C ALA A 121 -6.47 4.66 -12.79
N GLY A 122 -5.48 5.09 -13.57
CA GLY A 122 -5.27 6.46 -14.02
C GLY A 122 -4.18 7.22 -13.26
N GLU A 123 -3.70 8.31 -13.86
CA GLU A 123 -2.60 9.11 -13.31
C GLU A 123 -3.07 10.16 -12.28
N ASP A 124 -4.32 10.59 -12.35
CA ASP A 124 -4.90 11.67 -11.54
C ASP A 124 -5.44 11.20 -10.17
N ILE A 125 -5.07 10.00 -9.74
CA ILE A 125 -5.51 9.38 -8.50
C ILE A 125 -4.39 9.33 -7.45
N GLY A 126 -4.79 9.07 -6.19
CA GLY A 126 -3.88 8.84 -5.07
C GLY A 126 -3.70 7.36 -4.71
N THR A 127 -3.40 7.11 -3.44
CA THR A 127 -3.30 5.79 -2.83
C THR A 127 -4.33 5.62 -1.72
N PRO A 128 -4.81 4.40 -1.46
CA PRO A 128 -4.42 3.12 -2.08
C PRO A 128 -5.04 2.90 -3.46
N ILE A 129 -4.45 2.01 -4.25
CA ILE A 129 -5.05 1.45 -5.47
C ILE A 129 -5.36 -0.03 -5.19
N ILE A 130 -6.57 -0.46 -5.52
CA ILE A 130 -6.97 -1.85 -5.47
C ILE A 130 -7.16 -2.35 -6.90
N GLY A 131 -6.30 -3.30 -7.33
CA GLY A 131 -6.45 -4.01 -8.59
C GLY A 131 -7.22 -5.30 -8.39
N PHE A 132 -8.10 -5.65 -9.34
CA PHE A 132 -8.94 -6.85 -9.31
C PHE A 132 -9.24 -7.34 -10.72
N HIS A 133 -9.85 -8.52 -10.83
CA HIS A 133 -10.42 -8.98 -12.08
C HIS A 133 -11.94 -8.77 -12.06
N ASP A 134 -12.46 -8.14 -13.11
CA ASP A 134 -13.89 -7.93 -13.24
C ASP A 134 -14.64 -9.22 -13.62
N ARG A 135 -15.95 -9.12 -13.81
CA ARG A 135 -16.82 -10.27 -14.16
C ARG A 135 -16.45 -10.96 -15.48
N ASN A 136 -15.73 -10.26 -16.36
CA ASN A 136 -15.27 -10.78 -17.63
C ASN A 136 -13.86 -11.39 -17.53
N GLY A 137 -13.18 -11.23 -16.37
CA GLY A 137 -11.80 -11.63 -16.15
C GLY A 137 -10.79 -10.56 -16.57
N ASP A 138 -11.24 -9.37 -16.96
CA ASP A 138 -10.34 -8.27 -17.32
C ASP A 138 -9.76 -7.61 -16.05
N ARG A 139 -8.50 -7.19 -16.15
CA ARG A 139 -7.85 -6.47 -15.05
C ARG A 139 -8.37 -5.05 -14.98
N ARG A 140 -8.85 -4.66 -13.82
CA ARG A 140 -9.29 -3.30 -13.50
C ARG A 140 -8.67 -2.86 -12.19
N ALA A 141 -8.68 -1.56 -11.95
CA ALA A 141 -8.27 -1.00 -10.66
C ALA A 141 -9.07 0.25 -10.34
N PHE A 142 -9.12 0.59 -9.05
CA PHE A 142 -9.70 1.84 -8.59
C PHE A 142 -8.89 2.44 -7.43
N PHE A 143 -9.01 3.74 -7.27
CA PHE A 143 -8.46 4.47 -6.14
C PHE A 143 -9.39 4.36 -4.93
N GLY A 144 -8.82 4.03 -3.78
CA GLY A 144 -9.59 3.94 -2.54
C GLY A 144 -10.03 2.51 -2.19
N PRO A 145 -11.07 2.39 -1.32
CA PRO A 145 -11.69 3.47 -0.58
C PRO A 145 -10.72 4.16 0.39
N VAL A 146 -10.90 5.46 0.59
CA VAL A 146 -10.15 6.18 1.62
C VAL A 146 -10.98 6.17 2.89
N ILE A 147 -10.59 5.34 3.85
CA ILE A 147 -11.28 5.19 5.14
C ILE A 147 -10.42 5.69 6.30
N THR A 148 -11.06 6.20 7.34
CA THR A 148 -10.39 6.74 8.53
C THR A 148 -10.26 5.71 9.66
N ARG A 149 -11.06 4.66 9.62
CA ARG A 149 -11.02 3.52 10.55
C ARG A 149 -11.42 2.24 9.82
N VAL A 150 -11.04 1.09 10.35
CA VAL A 150 -11.56 -0.19 9.87
C VAL A 150 -13.02 -0.31 10.35
N PRO A 151 -13.97 -0.61 9.47
CA PRO A 151 -15.37 -0.81 9.85
C PRO A 151 -15.55 -2.06 10.72
N SER A 152 -16.75 -2.25 11.27
CA SER A 152 -17.13 -3.52 11.90
C SER A 152 -17.02 -4.68 10.88
N PRO A 153 -16.88 -5.97 11.32
CA PRO A 153 -16.80 -7.10 10.40
C PRO A 153 -17.95 -7.13 9.39
N ASP A 154 -19.19 -6.96 9.83
CA ASP A 154 -20.36 -6.97 8.95
C ASP A 154 -20.33 -5.80 7.96
N ASP A 155 -20.08 -4.57 8.42
CA ASP A 155 -19.94 -3.41 7.54
C ASP A 155 -18.76 -3.53 6.57
N SER A 156 -17.70 -4.23 6.97
CA SER A 156 -16.52 -4.48 6.14
C SER A 156 -16.85 -5.33 4.92
N LEU A 157 -17.61 -6.40 5.12
CA LEU A 157 -18.05 -7.28 4.04
C LEU A 157 -19.07 -6.60 3.12
N ASP A 158 -20.05 -5.91 3.71
CA ASP A 158 -21.04 -5.16 2.95
C ASP A 158 -20.41 -4.06 2.10
N MET A 159 -19.41 -3.36 2.64
CA MET A 159 -18.67 -2.33 1.91
C MET A 159 -17.87 -2.94 0.75
N TRP A 160 -17.20 -4.09 0.97
CA TRP A 160 -16.46 -4.77 -0.09
C TRP A 160 -17.38 -5.21 -1.23
N ASP A 161 -18.47 -5.90 -0.93
CA ASP A 161 -19.39 -6.41 -1.94
C ASP A 161 -20.06 -5.28 -2.73
N SER A 162 -20.39 -4.17 -2.03
CA SER A 162 -20.91 -2.97 -2.68
C SER A 162 -19.90 -2.33 -3.61
N LEU A 163 -18.63 -2.21 -3.20
CA LEU A 163 -17.56 -1.69 -4.05
C LEU A 163 -17.34 -2.57 -5.26
N MET A 164 -17.27 -3.89 -5.11
CA MET A 164 -17.13 -4.82 -6.24
C MET A 164 -18.31 -4.72 -7.20
N THR A 165 -19.50 -4.47 -6.70
CA THR A 165 -20.68 -4.22 -7.53
C THR A 165 -20.53 -2.93 -8.34
N LEU A 166 -20.18 -1.82 -7.69
CA LEU A 166 -20.00 -0.51 -8.34
C LEU A 166 -18.88 -0.54 -9.39
N MET A 167 -17.75 -1.16 -9.06
CA MET A 167 -16.57 -1.23 -9.94
C MET A 167 -16.79 -2.10 -11.18
N ASN A 168 -17.84 -2.91 -11.20
CA ASN A 168 -18.27 -3.68 -12.38
C ASN A 168 -19.34 -2.97 -13.24
N ILE A 169 -19.71 -1.74 -12.90
CA ILE A 169 -20.67 -0.94 -13.68
C ILE A 169 -19.89 -0.05 -14.64
N ASP A 170 -20.14 -0.22 -15.93
CA ASP A 170 -19.54 0.63 -16.96
C ASP A 170 -20.03 2.08 -16.80
N GLY A 171 -19.07 3.02 -16.89
CA GLY A 171 -19.38 4.44 -16.73
C GLY A 171 -19.43 4.94 -15.29
N PHE A 172 -19.16 4.07 -14.29
CA PHE A 172 -18.93 4.51 -12.91
C PHE A 172 -17.46 4.83 -12.70
N TRP A 173 -17.13 6.06 -12.32
CA TRP A 173 -15.76 6.53 -12.19
C TRP A 173 -15.36 6.97 -10.78
N GLU A 174 -16.20 7.70 -10.06
CA GLU A 174 -15.82 8.27 -8.77
C GLU A 174 -17.03 8.38 -7.81
N LEU A 175 -16.75 8.10 -6.53
CA LEU A 175 -17.64 8.43 -5.42
C LEU A 175 -16.79 9.03 -4.29
N LYS A 176 -17.03 10.29 -3.95
CA LYS A 176 -16.21 11.03 -2.99
C LYS A 176 -17.07 11.88 -2.05
N ARG A 177 -16.63 11.97 -0.79
CA ARG A 177 -17.13 12.97 0.16
C ARG A 177 -15.97 13.62 0.92
N THR A 178 -16.18 14.82 1.46
CA THR A 178 -15.19 15.51 2.29
C THR A 178 -14.89 14.70 3.55
N ARG A 179 -13.61 14.46 3.80
CA ARG A 179 -13.14 13.80 5.01
C ARG A 179 -13.05 14.83 6.14
N THR A 180 -13.75 14.56 7.25
CA THR A 180 -13.80 15.43 8.43
C THR A 180 -13.02 14.88 9.62
N GLU A 181 -12.49 13.65 9.49
CA GLU A 181 -11.77 12.94 10.55
C GLU A 181 -10.36 12.58 10.10
N ARG A 182 -9.44 12.46 11.05
CA ARG A 182 -8.10 11.89 10.82
C ARG A 182 -8.16 10.37 10.91
N PRO A 183 -7.18 9.64 10.32
CA PRO A 183 -7.07 8.20 10.50
C PRO A 183 -6.91 7.83 11.98
N ASP A 184 -7.71 6.85 12.40
CA ASP A 184 -7.64 6.19 13.70
C ASP A 184 -7.08 4.78 13.49
N PHE A 185 -5.86 4.55 13.96
CA PHE A 185 -5.17 3.28 13.77
C PHE A 185 -5.54 2.22 14.82
N GLY A 186 -6.37 2.60 15.81
CA GLY A 186 -6.77 1.72 16.91
C GLY A 186 -5.60 1.34 17.81
N GLU A 187 -5.75 0.21 18.51
CA GLU A 187 -4.69 -0.34 19.36
C GLU A 187 -3.52 -0.86 18.51
N ARG A 188 -2.34 -0.88 19.11
CA ARG A 188 -1.13 -1.47 18.51
C ARG A 188 -1.31 -2.98 18.37
N PRO A 189 -1.24 -3.57 17.16
CA PRO A 189 -1.37 -5.00 16.96
C PRO A 189 -0.11 -5.77 17.41
#